data_c91733f802322d9c17d91e36602e5562
#
_entry.id   c91733f802322d9c17d91e36602e5562
#
_cell.length_a   1.000
_cell.length_b   1.000
_cell.length_c   1.000
_cell.angle_alpha   90.00
_cell.angle_beta   90.00
_cell.angle_gamma   90.00
#
_symmetry.space_group_name_H-M   'P 1'
#
loop_
_entity.id
_entity.type
_entity.pdbx_description
1 polymer ?
#
loop_
_entity_poly.entity_id
_entity_poly.type
_entity_poly.pdbx_seq_one_letter_code
_entity_poly.pdbx_strand_id
1 'polypeptide(L)'
;MQTHDIRAILGNDVAINAFQEGKLPFRDGTIIARLAWSYDPLEESSQAFGQLQSYLARPPKNGVQFMVKDSRKYASTGGWGFAQFDDGKPASEAVYNTCFACHATVEGRDFVFNRYAP
;
A
#
# COMPACT_ATOMS: atom_id res chain seq x y z
N MET A 1 -16.36 2.01 -10.01
CA MET A 1 -16.59 0.76 -9.24
C MET A 1 -16.15 0.95 -7.80
N GLN A 2 -17.06 0.77 -6.89
CA GLN A 2 -16.71 0.87 -5.48
C GLN A 2 -16.04 -0.40 -5.02
N THR A 3 -14.81 -0.27 -4.49
CA THR A 3 -14.14 -1.36 -3.80
C THR A 3 -14.46 -1.23 -2.31
N HIS A 4 -14.96 -2.31 -1.71
CA HIS A 4 -15.22 -2.36 -0.28
C HIS A 4 -13.95 -2.76 0.46
N ASP A 5 -12.92 -1.91 0.34
CA ASP A 5 -11.61 -2.17 0.93
C ASP A 5 -11.25 -1.08 1.94
N ILE A 6 -10.71 -1.52 3.06
CA ILE A 6 -10.04 -0.63 4.01
C ILE A 6 -8.54 -0.83 3.81
N ARG A 7 -7.81 0.27 3.66
CA ARG A 7 -6.37 0.23 3.39
C ARG A 7 -5.60 0.92 4.49
N ALA A 8 -4.48 0.32 4.87
CA ALA A 8 -3.49 0.95 5.73
C ALA A 8 -2.20 1.09 4.95
N ILE A 9 -1.64 2.29 4.92
CA ILE A 9 -0.36 2.57 4.31
C ILE A 9 0.59 2.89 5.45
N LEU A 10 1.60 2.04 5.60
CA LEU A 10 2.58 2.12 6.68
C LEU A 10 3.95 2.48 6.11
N GLY A 11 4.73 3.20 6.87
CA GLY A 11 6.09 3.52 6.50
C GLY A 11 7.04 3.34 7.68
N ASN A 12 8.31 3.01 7.39
CA ASN A 12 9.32 3.03 8.41
C ASN A 12 9.70 4.49 8.75
N ASP A 13 10.61 4.69 9.71
CA ASP A 13 10.98 6.03 10.15
C ASP A 13 11.50 6.91 9.01
N VAL A 14 12.27 6.34 8.09
CA VAL A 14 12.79 7.07 6.93
C VAL A 14 11.65 7.59 6.05
N ALA A 15 10.64 6.74 5.80
CA ALA A 15 9.47 7.12 5.01
C ALA A 15 8.64 8.19 5.72
N ILE A 16 8.35 7.99 7.01
CA ILE A 16 7.52 8.93 7.78
C ILE A 16 8.17 10.31 7.87
N ASN A 17 9.47 10.37 8.13
CA ASN A 17 10.19 11.63 8.19
C ASN A 17 10.13 12.37 6.85
N ALA A 18 10.29 11.65 5.74
CA ALA A 18 10.19 12.25 4.41
C ALA A 18 8.80 12.81 4.13
N PHE A 19 7.75 12.08 4.51
CA PHE A 19 6.37 12.56 4.36
C PHE A 19 6.10 13.81 5.20
N GLN A 20 6.56 13.83 6.45
CA GLN A 20 6.37 14.98 7.36
C GLN A 20 7.12 16.22 6.88
N GLU A 21 8.33 16.05 6.35
CA GLU A 21 9.16 17.13 5.85
C GLU A 21 8.79 17.57 4.43
N GLY A 22 8.01 16.77 3.73
CA GLY A 22 7.66 17.02 2.33
C GLY A 22 8.85 16.94 1.38
N LYS A 23 9.88 16.16 1.74
CA LYS A 23 11.11 16.04 0.96
C LYS A 23 11.06 14.87 -0.02
N LEU A 24 11.39 15.15 -1.26
CA LEU A 24 11.55 14.16 -2.32
C LEU A 24 12.92 14.38 -2.98
N PRO A 25 13.55 13.34 -3.54
CA PRO A 25 13.13 11.94 -3.52
C PRO A 25 13.32 11.28 -2.14
N PHE A 26 12.66 10.14 -1.96
CA PHE A 26 12.84 9.33 -0.75
C PHE A 26 14.26 8.77 -0.69
N ARG A 27 14.81 8.71 0.51
CA ARG A 27 16.16 8.16 0.74
C ARG A 27 16.15 6.63 0.58
N ASP A 28 17.31 6.08 0.23
CA ASP A 28 17.53 4.63 0.31
C ASP A 28 17.25 4.16 1.74
N GLY A 29 16.66 2.99 1.86
CA GLY A 29 16.18 2.47 3.14
C GLY A 29 14.72 2.80 3.44
N THR A 30 14.06 3.62 2.63
CA THR A 30 12.62 3.86 2.75
C THR A 30 11.85 2.59 2.46
N ILE A 31 10.92 2.24 3.35
CA ILE A 31 10.03 1.10 3.18
C ILE A 31 8.60 1.59 3.39
N ILE A 32 7.76 1.31 2.42
CA ILE A 32 6.33 1.62 2.47
C ILE A 32 5.57 0.31 2.26
N ALA A 33 4.60 0.05 3.12
CA ALA A 33 3.77 -1.14 3.05
C ALA A 33 2.30 -0.75 2.88
N ARG A 34 1.58 -1.51 2.08
CA ARG A 34 0.15 -1.36 1.90
C ARG A 34 -0.53 -2.66 2.31
N LEU A 35 -1.48 -2.55 3.22
CA LEU A 35 -2.36 -3.64 3.60
C LEU A 35 -3.78 -3.27 3.19
N ALA A 36 -4.50 -4.22 2.63
CA ALA A 36 -5.88 -4.00 2.20
C ALA A 36 -6.78 -5.11 2.73
N TRP A 37 -7.84 -4.73 3.43
CA TRP A 37 -8.85 -5.65 3.93
C TRP A 37 -10.15 -5.40 3.20
N SER A 38 -10.83 -6.48 2.80
CA SER A 38 -12.22 -6.36 2.41
C SER A 38 -13.08 -6.30 3.67
N TYR A 39 -14.24 -5.68 3.57
CA TYR A 39 -15.16 -5.61 4.70
C TYR A 39 -16.58 -5.79 4.21
N ASP A 40 -17.40 -6.43 5.07
CA ASP A 40 -18.82 -6.63 4.84
C ASP A 40 -19.61 -6.09 6.03
N PRO A 41 -20.83 -5.59 5.81
CA PRO A 41 -21.70 -5.20 6.93
C PRO A 41 -21.92 -6.39 7.87
N LEU A 42 -21.82 -6.15 9.16
CA LEU A 42 -22.16 -7.15 10.16
C LEU A 42 -23.67 -7.12 10.39
N GLU A 43 -24.35 -8.09 9.79
CA GLU A 43 -25.82 -8.13 9.79
C GLU A 43 -26.43 -8.24 11.18
N GLU A 44 -25.80 -9.00 12.07
CA GLU A 44 -26.25 -9.14 13.46
C GLU A 44 -26.31 -7.81 14.17
N SER A 45 -25.31 -6.94 13.94
CA SER A 45 -25.29 -5.61 14.50
C SER A 45 -26.40 -4.73 13.93
N SER A 46 -26.64 -4.83 12.63
CA SER A 46 -27.71 -4.08 11.95
C SER A 46 -29.08 -4.48 12.47
N GLN A 47 -29.30 -5.78 12.70
CA GLN A 47 -30.56 -6.27 13.26
C GLN A 47 -30.78 -5.81 14.70
N ALA A 48 -29.73 -5.79 15.51
CA ALA A 48 -29.81 -5.39 16.91
C ALA A 48 -30.12 -3.90 17.08
N PHE A 49 -29.57 -3.06 16.22
CA PHE A 49 -29.67 -1.59 16.36
C PHE A 49 -30.59 -0.94 15.35
N GLY A 50 -31.17 -1.72 14.42
CA GLY A 50 -32.04 -1.18 13.38
C GLY A 50 -31.33 -0.32 12.33
N GLN A 51 -30.02 -0.23 12.39
CA GLN A 51 -29.19 0.50 11.44
C GLN A 51 -27.79 -0.09 11.40
N LEU A 52 -27.07 0.18 10.31
CA LEU A 52 -25.72 -0.33 10.13
C LEU A 52 -24.76 0.31 11.14
N GLN A 53 -24.17 -0.53 12.00
CA GLN A 53 -23.28 -0.09 13.07
C GLN A 53 -21.86 -0.63 12.92
N SER A 54 -21.69 -1.81 12.31
CA SER A 54 -20.43 -2.52 12.32
C SER A 54 -20.18 -3.25 11.03
N TYR A 55 -18.90 -3.50 10.75
CA TYR A 55 -18.44 -4.27 9.59
C TYR A 55 -17.54 -5.40 10.05
N LEU A 56 -17.57 -6.51 9.31
CA LEU A 56 -16.66 -7.62 9.48
C LEU A 56 -15.49 -7.45 8.51
N ALA A 57 -14.30 -7.24 9.03
CA ALA A 57 -13.10 -7.17 8.20
C ALA A 57 -12.58 -8.58 7.90
N ARG A 58 -12.19 -8.79 6.66
CA ARG A 58 -11.59 -10.05 6.22
C ARG A 58 -10.10 -9.86 5.98
N PRO A 59 -9.28 -10.93 6.04
CA PRO A 59 -7.84 -10.84 5.76
C PRO A 59 -7.55 -10.14 4.44
N PRO A 60 -6.38 -9.50 4.29
CA PRO A 60 -6.02 -8.78 3.08
C PRO A 60 -6.13 -9.67 1.84
N LYS A 61 -6.91 -9.23 0.87
CA LYS A 61 -7.28 -10.02 -0.29
C LYS A 61 -6.14 -10.15 -1.30
N ASN A 62 -5.45 -9.06 -1.59
CA ASN A 62 -4.28 -9.03 -2.46
C ASN A 62 -3.01 -8.96 -1.62
N GLY A 63 -3.06 -9.59 -0.44
CA GLY A 63 -1.94 -9.69 0.44
C GLY A 63 -1.41 -8.36 0.93
N VAL A 64 -0.12 -8.34 1.14
CA VAL A 64 0.63 -7.18 1.60
C VAL A 64 1.54 -6.74 0.46
N GLN A 65 1.54 -5.46 0.15
CA GLN A 65 2.42 -4.90 -0.89
C GLN A 65 3.47 -4.01 -0.24
N PHE A 66 4.71 -4.10 -0.75
CA PHE A 66 5.83 -3.32 -0.26
C PHE A 66 6.50 -2.56 -1.39
N MET A 67 6.98 -1.36 -1.06
CA MET A 67 7.94 -0.59 -1.86
C MET A 67 9.19 -0.38 -1.00
N VAL A 68 10.35 -0.73 -1.53
CA VAL A 68 11.63 -0.58 -0.84
C VAL A 68 12.56 0.26 -1.71
N LYS A 69 13.08 1.35 -1.16
CA LYS A 69 13.99 2.24 -1.89
C LYS A 69 15.42 1.78 -1.75
N ASP A 70 16.04 1.46 -2.87
CA ASP A 70 17.46 1.18 -3.00
C ASP A 70 17.91 1.59 -4.41
N SER A 71 18.50 2.78 -4.51
CA SER A 71 18.81 3.39 -5.80
C SER A 71 19.85 2.62 -6.62
N ARG A 72 20.65 1.77 -5.99
CA ARG A 72 21.64 0.92 -6.68
C ARG A 72 21.03 -0.38 -7.16
N LYS A 73 20.32 -1.07 -6.27
CA LYS A 73 19.75 -2.38 -6.56
C LYS A 73 18.60 -2.30 -7.56
N TYR A 74 17.81 -1.24 -7.48
CA TYR A 74 16.62 -1.07 -8.31
C TYR A 74 16.72 0.11 -9.28
N ALA A 75 17.91 0.36 -9.81
CA ALA A 75 18.15 1.49 -10.72
C ALA A 75 17.21 1.49 -11.94
N SER A 76 16.90 0.31 -12.48
CA SER A 76 16.04 0.16 -13.67
C SER A 76 14.57 0.48 -13.41
N THR A 77 14.15 0.54 -12.15
CA THR A 77 12.77 0.82 -11.73
C THR A 77 12.67 2.06 -10.86
N GLY A 78 13.42 3.10 -11.21
CA GLY A 78 13.39 4.38 -10.51
C GLY A 78 13.95 4.35 -9.10
N GLY A 79 14.68 3.31 -8.73
CA GLY A 79 15.22 3.12 -7.38
C GLY A 79 14.27 2.38 -6.44
N TRP A 80 13.14 1.88 -6.93
CA TRP A 80 12.15 1.19 -6.10
C TRP A 80 12.06 -0.30 -6.43
N GLY A 81 12.13 -1.13 -5.40
CA GLY A 81 11.74 -2.53 -5.46
C GLY A 81 10.30 -2.69 -5.01
N PHE A 82 9.58 -3.59 -5.65
CA PHE A 82 8.18 -3.88 -5.37
C PHE A 82 8.04 -5.34 -4.96
N ALA A 83 7.23 -5.60 -3.95
CA ALA A 83 6.91 -6.94 -3.52
C ALA A 83 5.43 -7.05 -3.16
N GLN A 84 4.85 -8.19 -3.45
CA GLN A 84 3.48 -8.50 -3.10
C GLN A 84 3.42 -9.92 -2.58
N PHE A 85 2.65 -10.11 -1.51
CA PHE A 85 2.43 -11.42 -0.91
C PHE A 85 0.94 -11.70 -0.90
N ASP A 86 0.54 -12.78 -1.57
CA ASP A 86 -0.84 -13.25 -1.62
C ASP A 86 -0.95 -14.50 -0.73
N ASP A 87 -1.74 -14.44 0.32
CA ASP A 87 -1.84 -15.49 1.33
C ASP A 87 -0.47 -15.94 1.88
N GLY A 88 0.43 -14.98 2.09
CA GLY A 88 1.76 -15.24 2.62
C GLY A 88 2.76 -15.78 1.60
N LYS A 89 2.39 -15.85 0.31
CA LYS A 89 3.27 -16.34 -0.76
C LYS A 89 3.66 -15.20 -1.68
N PRO A 90 4.94 -15.13 -2.11
CA PRO A 90 5.38 -14.10 -3.05
C PRO A 90 4.62 -14.17 -4.38
N ALA A 91 4.22 -13.02 -4.91
CA ALA A 91 3.62 -12.93 -6.22
C ALA A 91 4.67 -13.11 -7.32
N SER A 92 4.21 -13.30 -8.57
CA SER A 92 5.11 -13.48 -9.72
C SER A 92 5.77 -12.17 -10.15
N GLU A 93 6.87 -12.27 -10.93
CA GLU A 93 7.54 -11.10 -11.50
C GLU A 93 6.63 -10.27 -12.40
N ALA A 94 5.69 -10.91 -13.09
CA ALA A 94 4.74 -10.19 -13.94
C ALA A 94 3.91 -9.19 -13.13
N VAL A 95 3.56 -9.52 -11.89
CA VAL A 95 2.85 -8.61 -10.99
C VAL A 95 3.74 -7.43 -10.63
N TYR A 96 5.01 -7.66 -10.35
CA TYR A 96 5.95 -6.58 -10.00
C TYR A 96 6.16 -5.60 -11.15
N ASN A 97 6.22 -6.08 -12.38
CA ASN A 97 6.29 -5.22 -13.55
C ASN A 97 5.05 -4.34 -13.70
N THR A 98 3.89 -4.87 -13.40
CA THR A 98 2.63 -4.13 -13.38
C THR A 98 2.65 -3.04 -12.29
N CYS A 99 3.18 -3.36 -11.11
CA CYS A 99 3.34 -2.38 -10.02
C CYS A 99 4.17 -1.19 -10.47
N PHE A 100 5.33 -1.45 -11.07
CA PHE A 100 6.19 -0.37 -11.55
C PHE A 100 5.52 0.48 -12.63
N ALA A 101 4.90 -0.15 -13.62
CA ALA A 101 4.24 0.57 -14.71
C ALA A 101 3.18 1.54 -14.19
N CYS A 102 2.41 1.14 -13.20
CA CYS A 102 1.41 2.00 -12.58
C CYS A 102 2.05 3.14 -11.77
N HIS A 103 3.05 2.83 -10.93
CA HIS A 103 3.73 3.83 -10.11
C HIS A 103 4.54 4.82 -10.94
N ALA A 104 5.00 4.46 -12.13
CA ALA A 104 5.73 5.35 -13.01
C ALA A 104 4.89 6.56 -13.44
N THR A 105 3.57 6.49 -13.38
CA THR A 105 2.68 7.61 -13.68
C THR A 105 2.83 8.77 -12.69
N VAL A 106 3.40 8.53 -11.52
CA VAL A 106 3.66 9.56 -10.50
C VAL A 106 5.16 9.70 -10.22
N GLU A 107 5.98 9.60 -11.27
CA GLU A 107 7.43 9.74 -11.16
C GLU A 107 7.84 11.06 -10.49
N GLY A 108 7.12 12.16 -10.78
CA GLY A 108 7.38 13.46 -10.17
C GLY A 108 7.23 13.49 -8.65
N ARG A 109 6.61 12.47 -8.07
CA ARG A 109 6.47 12.29 -6.63
C ARG A 109 7.26 11.09 -6.13
N ASP A 110 8.34 10.77 -6.82
CA ASP A 110 9.17 9.60 -6.55
C ASP A 110 8.36 8.30 -6.51
N PHE A 111 7.44 8.12 -7.47
CA PHE A 111 6.65 6.90 -7.65
C PHE A 111 5.69 6.57 -6.50
N VAL A 112 5.37 7.53 -5.64
CA VAL A 112 4.50 7.32 -4.47
C VAL A 112 3.19 8.09 -4.64
N PHE A 113 2.07 7.37 -4.63
CA PHE A 113 0.73 7.96 -4.77
C PHE A 113 0.26 8.67 -3.50
N ASN A 114 0.64 8.17 -2.34
CA ASN A 114 0.12 8.62 -1.07
C ASN A 114 0.75 9.92 -0.59
N ARG A 115 -0.06 10.71 0.10
CA ARG A 115 0.39 11.90 0.82
C ARG A 115 0.24 11.64 2.32
N TYR A 116 1.07 12.30 3.10
CA TYR A 116 0.94 12.23 4.55
C TYR A 116 -0.35 12.93 4.98
N ALA A 117 -1.14 12.22 5.78
CA ALA A 117 -2.33 12.79 6.42
C ALA A 117 -1.99 13.01 7.90
N PRO A 118 -1.90 14.26 8.34
CA PRO A 118 -1.59 14.56 9.75
C PRO A 118 -2.71 14.13 10.71
#